data_94c4f7b536c3190cff95845e2e57907f
#
_entry.id   94c4f7b536c3190cff95845e2e57907f
#
_cell.length_a   1.000
_cell.length_b   1.000
_cell.length_c   1.000
_cell.angle_alpha   90.00
_cell.angle_beta   90.00
_cell.angle_gamma   90.00
#
_symmetry.space_group_name_H-M   'P 1'
#
loop_
_entity.id
_entity.type
_entity.pdbx_description
1 polymer ?
#
loop_
_entity_poly.entity_id
_entity_poly.type
_entity_poly.pdbx_seq_one_letter_code
_entity_poly.pdbx_strand_id
1 'polypeptide(L)'
;MEKTGLLYEKFLDEYVSDDAVRKYTTETAGHGITYLLRNDYARIYLNVVDSYLRTSKAKPLRLLEFGCGGGMNITRLVSLLAEKQIPVESAYGTDFSPRLVQAAEREAKAFLPSQLAGKLSFHVARNEQLMRDLAASVGEAEARPGSFDLIVGVNTSRYCHRFGNELDCAQDIYRLLSPGGVCIIIDMNNRFPAFRSRLRGLEDNSVECYIPTLEEYASPFKTAGFEILKEENFCWIPHSAGHALTLCCRFLAPILNLAVRRRAMRSLVIARKPA
;
A
#
# COMPACT_ATOMS: atom_id res chain seq x y z
N MET A 1 -15.52 -10.95 21.70
CA MET A 1 -16.08 -10.81 20.34
C MET A 1 -16.90 -9.53 20.15
N GLU A 2 -17.83 -9.16 21.05
CA GLU A 2 -18.64 -7.92 20.90
C GLU A 2 -17.84 -6.60 20.85
N LYS A 3 -16.81 -6.44 21.70
CA LYS A 3 -15.99 -5.21 21.71
C LYS A 3 -15.18 -5.01 20.40
N THR A 4 -14.77 -6.08 19.75
CA THR A 4 -14.02 -6.02 18.48
C THR A 4 -14.93 -5.59 17.32
N GLY A 5 -16.16 -6.05 17.31
CA GLY A 5 -17.17 -5.66 16.30
C GLY A 5 -17.50 -4.16 16.39
N LEU A 6 -17.73 -3.63 17.59
CA LEU A 6 -18.03 -2.22 17.79
C LEU A 6 -16.87 -1.29 17.41
N LEU A 7 -15.62 -1.71 17.66
CA LEU A 7 -14.43 -0.97 17.24
C LEU A 7 -14.25 -0.98 15.72
N TYR A 8 -14.58 -2.10 15.06
CA TYR A 8 -14.53 -2.20 13.62
C TYR A 8 -15.59 -1.32 12.94
N GLU A 9 -16.81 -1.29 13.45
CA GLU A 9 -17.86 -0.38 12.95
C GLU A 9 -17.48 1.09 13.09
N LYS A 10 -16.95 1.50 14.24
CA LYS A 10 -16.45 2.86 14.44
C LYS A 10 -15.31 3.23 13.49
N PHE A 11 -14.44 2.26 13.18
CA PHE A 11 -13.39 2.45 12.18
C PHE A 11 -13.97 2.65 10.78
N LEU A 12 -14.96 1.86 10.40
CA LEU A 12 -15.64 2.02 9.12
C LEU A 12 -16.30 3.40 9.01
N ASP A 13 -16.98 3.84 10.06
CA ASP A 13 -17.65 5.14 10.13
C ASP A 13 -16.66 6.31 9.99
N GLU A 14 -15.47 6.22 10.60
CA GLU A 14 -14.44 7.25 10.50
C GLU A 14 -13.97 7.46 9.05
N TYR A 15 -13.85 6.38 8.26
CA TYR A 15 -13.37 6.46 6.88
C TYR A 15 -14.49 6.70 5.83
N VAL A 16 -15.73 6.68 6.26
CA VAL A 16 -16.89 7.02 5.40
C VAL A 16 -17.29 8.50 5.53
N SER A 17 -16.79 9.23 6.55
CA SER A 17 -17.08 10.63 6.79
C SER A 17 -16.52 11.57 5.70
N ASP A 18 -17.15 12.76 5.57
CA ASP A 18 -16.67 13.79 4.64
C ASP A 18 -15.26 14.29 5.01
N ASP A 19 -14.91 14.25 6.31
CA ASP A 19 -13.57 14.61 6.79
C ASP A 19 -12.52 13.59 6.38
N ALA A 20 -12.86 12.30 6.40
CA ALA A 20 -11.98 11.25 5.91
C ALA A 20 -11.73 11.41 4.40
N VAL A 21 -12.79 11.65 3.62
CA VAL A 21 -12.66 11.91 2.19
C VAL A 21 -11.76 13.12 1.93
N ARG A 22 -11.95 14.23 2.65
CA ARG A 22 -11.06 15.41 2.54
C ARG A 22 -9.62 15.10 2.91
N LYS A 23 -9.38 14.30 3.95
CA LYS A 23 -8.03 13.91 4.40
C LYS A 23 -7.27 13.08 3.35
N TYR A 24 -7.97 12.30 2.53
CA TYR A 24 -7.38 11.36 1.57
C TYR A 24 -7.59 11.77 0.10
N THR A 25 -8.21 12.92 -0.17
CA THR A 25 -8.46 13.43 -1.52
C THR A 25 -7.79 14.79 -1.78
N THR A 26 -8.30 15.58 -2.69
CA THR A 26 -7.74 16.71 -3.45
C THR A 26 -6.81 17.67 -2.69
N GLU A 27 -7.12 18.07 -1.46
CA GLU A 27 -6.23 18.93 -0.68
C GLU A 27 -4.97 18.18 -0.25
N THR A 28 -5.08 16.87 -0.07
CA THR A 28 -3.99 15.99 0.33
C THR A 28 -3.34 15.30 -0.86
N ALA A 29 -4.02 15.14 -1.99
CA ALA A 29 -3.50 14.45 -3.18
C ALA A 29 -2.33 15.20 -3.81
N GLY A 30 -2.41 16.53 -3.94
CA GLY A 30 -1.27 17.35 -4.36
C GLY A 30 -0.07 17.19 -3.41
N HIS A 31 -0.31 17.14 -2.12
CA HIS A 31 0.72 16.83 -1.11
C HIS A 31 1.15 15.36 -1.16
N GLY A 32 0.23 14.43 -1.35
CA GLY A 32 0.50 13.01 -1.43
C GLY A 32 1.38 12.65 -2.62
N ILE A 33 1.05 13.10 -3.81
CA ILE A 33 1.87 12.91 -5.01
C ILE A 33 3.23 13.59 -4.83
N THR A 34 3.28 14.80 -4.32
CA THR A 34 4.53 15.48 -4.02
C THR A 34 5.37 14.71 -3.00
N TYR A 35 4.75 14.13 -1.98
CA TYR A 35 5.42 13.27 -1.02
C TYR A 35 5.99 12.00 -1.68
N LEU A 36 5.20 11.32 -2.52
CA LEU A 36 5.66 10.14 -3.26
C LEU A 36 6.83 10.45 -4.19
N LEU A 37 6.86 11.65 -4.80
CA LEU A 37 7.98 12.11 -5.62
C LEU A 37 9.25 12.41 -4.81
N ARG A 38 9.11 12.73 -3.51
CA ARG A 38 10.22 13.10 -2.62
C ARG A 38 10.85 11.90 -1.92
N ASN A 39 10.14 10.79 -1.76
CA ASN A 39 10.61 9.62 -1.04
C ASN A 39 11.11 8.50 -1.97
N ASP A 40 11.53 7.40 -1.37
CA ASP A 40 12.12 6.26 -2.06
C ASP A 40 11.09 5.27 -2.64
N TYR A 41 9.78 5.51 -2.58
CA TYR A 41 8.76 4.55 -3.02
C TYR A 41 8.90 4.23 -4.51
N ALA A 42 9.05 5.26 -5.36
CA ALA A 42 9.25 5.05 -6.79
C ALA A 42 10.47 4.15 -7.08
N ARG A 43 11.57 4.35 -6.35
CA ARG A 43 12.77 3.51 -6.47
C ARG A 43 12.50 2.08 -6.03
N ILE A 44 11.74 1.86 -4.97
CA ILE A 44 11.36 0.52 -4.51
C ILE A 44 10.53 -0.19 -5.58
N TYR A 45 9.50 0.47 -6.12
CA TYR A 45 8.65 -0.10 -7.16
C TYR A 45 9.45 -0.48 -8.42
N LEU A 46 10.28 0.44 -8.93
CA LEU A 46 11.10 0.18 -10.10
C LEU A 46 12.11 -0.95 -9.85
N ASN A 47 12.78 -0.96 -8.70
CA ASN A 47 13.74 -2.02 -8.37
C ASN A 47 13.04 -3.39 -8.30
N VAL A 48 11.83 -3.49 -7.76
CA VAL A 48 11.07 -4.74 -7.72
C VAL A 48 10.69 -5.18 -9.13
N VAL A 49 10.16 -4.27 -9.94
CA VAL A 49 9.78 -4.57 -11.33
C VAL A 49 11.00 -5.03 -12.13
N ASP A 50 12.10 -4.30 -12.06
CA ASP A 50 13.33 -4.63 -12.82
C ASP A 50 13.99 -5.91 -12.34
N SER A 51 13.99 -6.19 -11.03
CA SER A 51 14.71 -7.35 -10.48
C SER A 51 13.91 -8.65 -10.54
N TYR A 52 12.57 -8.59 -10.46
CA TYR A 52 11.75 -9.78 -10.23
C TYR A 52 10.65 -10.00 -11.27
N LEU A 53 10.16 -8.95 -11.94
CA LEU A 53 9.00 -9.05 -12.83
C LEU A 53 9.35 -8.92 -14.31
N ARG A 54 10.45 -8.26 -14.64
CA ARG A 54 10.93 -8.16 -16.02
C ARG A 54 11.74 -9.40 -16.39
N THR A 55 11.06 -10.41 -16.86
CA THR A 55 11.72 -11.52 -17.60
C THR A 55 11.93 -11.10 -19.05
N SER A 56 12.77 -11.83 -19.79
CA SER A 56 13.22 -11.53 -21.16
C SER A 56 12.14 -11.33 -22.23
N LYS A 57 10.85 -11.51 -21.86
CA LYS A 57 9.70 -11.18 -22.71
C LYS A 57 8.84 -10.19 -21.92
N ALA A 58 8.74 -8.96 -22.42
CA ALA A 58 7.97 -7.88 -21.80
C ALA A 58 6.46 -8.16 -21.85
N LYS A 59 5.99 -9.06 -20.96
CA LYS A 59 4.56 -9.24 -20.73
C LYS A 59 4.04 -7.99 -20.03
N PRO A 60 2.92 -7.39 -20.47
CA PRO A 60 2.27 -6.31 -19.75
C PRO A 60 1.91 -6.73 -18.33
N LEU A 61 2.15 -5.86 -17.35
CA LEU A 61 1.93 -6.13 -15.93
C LEU A 61 0.47 -5.90 -15.53
N ARG A 62 -0.04 -6.76 -14.66
CA ARG A 62 -1.31 -6.59 -13.96
C ARG A 62 -1.03 -6.21 -12.51
N LEU A 63 -1.59 -5.07 -12.09
CA LEU A 63 -1.28 -4.42 -10.83
C LEU A 63 -2.52 -4.36 -9.93
N LEU A 64 -2.31 -4.47 -8.62
CA LEU A 64 -3.34 -4.24 -7.61
C LEU A 64 -2.76 -3.44 -6.45
N GLU A 65 -3.48 -2.42 -5.98
CA GLU A 65 -3.25 -1.81 -4.67
C GLU A 65 -4.46 -2.08 -3.77
N PHE A 66 -4.24 -2.72 -2.63
CA PHE A 66 -5.28 -2.91 -1.61
C PHE A 66 -5.20 -1.81 -0.55
N GLY A 67 -6.37 -1.36 -0.04
CA GLY A 67 -6.48 -0.22 0.85
C GLY A 67 -5.91 1.06 0.23
N CYS A 68 -6.27 1.34 -1.02
CA CYS A 68 -5.67 2.41 -1.82
C CYS A 68 -6.09 3.82 -1.39
N GLY A 69 -7.11 3.97 -0.52
CA GLY A 69 -7.64 5.27 -0.14
C GLY A 69 -8.05 6.10 -1.36
N GLY A 70 -7.50 7.30 -1.48
CA GLY A 70 -7.70 8.18 -2.66
C GLY A 70 -6.90 7.78 -3.90
N GLY A 71 -6.33 6.58 -3.97
CA GLY A 71 -5.70 6.00 -5.16
C GLY A 71 -4.35 6.60 -5.57
N MET A 72 -3.69 7.38 -4.70
CA MET A 72 -2.47 8.12 -5.06
C MET A 72 -1.30 7.22 -5.46
N ASN A 73 -1.07 6.11 -4.73
CA ASN A 73 0.08 5.25 -5.00
C ASN A 73 -0.09 4.49 -6.31
N ILE A 74 -1.24 3.84 -6.54
CA ILE A 74 -1.47 3.08 -7.78
C ILE A 74 -1.50 4.01 -9.00
N THR A 75 -2.09 5.20 -8.88
CA THR A 75 -2.09 6.22 -9.94
C THR A 75 -0.66 6.64 -10.27
N ARG A 76 0.17 6.93 -9.25
CA ARG A 76 1.58 7.27 -9.48
C ARG A 76 2.39 6.08 -10.00
N LEU A 77 2.12 4.86 -9.54
CA LEU A 77 2.78 3.66 -10.04
C LEU A 77 2.51 3.44 -11.54
N VAL A 78 1.25 3.57 -11.97
CA VAL A 78 0.89 3.47 -13.41
C VAL A 78 1.61 4.55 -14.24
N SER A 79 1.61 5.80 -13.77
CA SER A 79 2.35 6.89 -14.43
C SER A 79 3.85 6.59 -14.52
N LEU A 80 4.46 6.13 -13.42
CA LEU A 80 5.88 5.82 -13.33
C LEU A 80 6.29 4.70 -14.30
N LEU A 81 5.49 3.64 -14.39
CA LEU A 81 5.75 2.53 -15.31
C LEU A 81 5.63 2.98 -16.77
N ALA A 82 4.66 3.83 -17.09
CA ALA A 82 4.52 4.42 -18.41
C ALA A 82 5.72 5.32 -18.78
N GLU A 83 6.19 6.17 -17.85
CA GLU A 83 7.42 6.99 -18.02
C GLU A 83 8.65 6.12 -18.31
N LYS A 84 8.68 4.90 -17.79
CA LYS A 84 9.75 3.91 -17.99
C LYS A 84 9.49 2.96 -19.16
N GLN A 85 8.43 3.18 -19.94
CA GLN A 85 8.02 2.34 -21.06
C GLN A 85 7.80 0.86 -20.65
N ILE A 86 7.37 0.64 -19.41
CA ILE A 86 6.99 -0.67 -18.91
C ILE A 86 5.49 -0.84 -19.13
N PRO A 87 5.07 -1.80 -19.97
CA PRO A 87 3.67 -1.94 -20.33
C PRO A 87 2.84 -2.42 -19.13
N VAL A 88 1.72 -1.75 -18.90
CA VAL A 88 0.68 -2.14 -17.96
C VAL A 88 -0.53 -2.62 -18.75
N GLU A 89 -1.03 -3.81 -18.45
CA GLU A 89 -2.26 -4.37 -19.00
C GLU A 89 -3.47 -3.73 -18.31
N SER A 90 -3.53 -3.90 -17.00
CA SER A 90 -4.57 -3.36 -16.13
C SER A 90 -4.03 -3.08 -14.73
N ALA A 91 -4.65 -2.13 -14.05
CA ALA A 91 -4.35 -1.77 -12.68
C ALA A 91 -5.65 -1.59 -11.90
N TYR A 92 -5.68 -2.07 -10.67
CA TYR A 92 -6.84 -2.01 -9.79
C TYR A 92 -6.44 -1.39 -8.47
N GLY A 93 -7.25 -0.45 -7.98
CA GLY A 93 -7.18 0.04 -6.62
C GLY A 93 -8.40 -0.45 -5.83
N THR A 94 -8.21 -0.95 -4.61
CA THR A 94 -9.33 -1.32 -3.75
C THR A 94 -9.30 -0.59 -2.45
N ASP A 95 -10.46 -0.20 -1.96
CA ASP A 95 -10.66 0.34 -0.62
C ASP A 95 -12.05 -0.07 -0.11
N PHE A 96 -12.20 -0.19 1.21
CA PHE A 96 -13.50 -0.55 1.78
C PHE A 96 -14.53 0.60 1.72
N SER A 97 -14.06 1.86 1.59
CA SER A 97 -14.90 3.05 1.54
C SER A 97 -15.35 3.36 0.11
N PRO A 98 -16.65 3.25 -0.22
CA PRO A 98 -17.17 3.62 -1.53
C PRO A 98 -16.87 5.07 -1.91
N ARG A 99 -16.83 5.97 -0.91
CA ARG A 99 -16.53 7.39 -1.11
C ARG A 99 -15.07 7.62 -1.52
N LEU A 100 -14.13 6.90 -0.89
CA LEU A 100 -12.72 6.97 -1.26
C LEU A 100 -12.50 6.37 -2.66
N VAL A 101 -13.16 5.27 -3.00
CA VAL A 101 -13.13 4.67 -4.34
C VAL A 101 -13.60 5.67 -5.40
N GLN A 102 -14.73 6.32 -5.20
CA GLN A 102 -15.24 7.37 -6.12
C GLN A 102 -14.28 8.56 -6.23
N ALA A 103 -13.66 8.96 -5.13
CA ALA A 103 -12.69 10.04 -5.12
C ALA A 103 -11.42 9.62 -5.87
N ALA A 104 -10.91 8.40 -5.66
CA ALA A 104 -9.77 7.85 -6.36
C ALA A 104 -9.96 7.81 -7.88
N GLU A 105 -11.16 7.44 -8.34
CA GLU A 105 -11.51 7.48 -9.78
C GLU A 105 -11.41 8.89 -10.36
N ARG A 106 -11.97 9.90 -9.66
CA ARG A 106 -11.92 11.29 -10.12
C ARG A 106 -10.48 11.81 -10.19
N GLU A 107 -9.70 11.56 -9.13
CA GLU A 107 -8.31 12.00 -9.02
C GLU A 107 -7.43 11.34 -10.10
N ALA A 108 -7.59 10.04 -10.32
CA ALA A 108 -6.83 9.33 -11.35
C ALA A 108 -7.15 9.84 -12.76
N LYS A 109 -8.43 10.08 -13.07
CA LYS A 109 -8.86 10.66 -14.35
C LYS A 109 -8.35 12.09 -14.56
N ALA A 110 -8.22 12.87 -13.48
CA ALA A 110 -7.67 14.22 -13.55
C ALA A 110 -6.14 14.24 -13.72
N PHE A 111 -5.45 13.25 -13.18
CA PHE A 111 -3.98 13.19 -13.14
C PHE A 111 -3.39 12.45 -14.35
N LEU A 112 -4.01 11.35 -14.79
CA LEU A 112 -3.46 10.49 -15.85
C LEU A 112 -3.97 10.92 -17.24
N PRO A 113 -3.13 10.80 -18.28
CA PRO A 113 -3.61 10.82 -19.66
C PRO A 113 -4.71 9.76 -19.89
N SER A 114 -5.69 10.06 -20.73
CA SER A 114 -6.87 9.22 -20.94
C SER A 114 -6.56 7.75 -21.27
N GLN A 115 -5.49 7.50 -22.02
CA GLN A 115 -5.04 6.14 -22.35
C GLN A 115 -4.56 5.34 -21.14
N LEU A 116 -3.95 5.99 -20.15
CA LEU A 116 -3.51 5.38 -18.92
C LEU A 116 -4.66 5.27 -17.90
N ALA A 117 -5.50 6.30 -17.83
CA ALA A 117 -6.68 6.30 -16.98
C ALA A 117 -7.63 5.14 -17.34
N GLY A 118 -7.76 4.79 -18.63
CA GLY A 118 -8.56 3.66 -19.09
C GLY A 118 -8.04 2.27 -18.66
N LYS A 119 -6.80 2.19 -18.16
CA LYS A 119 -6.21 0.95 -17.63
C LYS A 119 -6.31 0.82 -16.12
N LEU A 120 -6.75 1.86 -15.41
CA LEU A 120 -6.85 1.92 -13.96
C LEU A 120 -8.31 2.02 -13.55
N SER A 121 -8.75 1.14 -12.68
CA SER A 121 -10.10 1.14 -12.10
C SER A 121 -10.05 0.97 -10.58
N PHE A 122 -11.10 1.43 -9.90
CA PHE A 122 -11.19 1.37 -8.45
C PHE A 122 -12.45 0.64 -8.01
N HIS A 123 -12.34 -0.17 -6.94
CA HIS A 123 -13.38 -1.08 -6.52
C HIS A 123 -13.52 -1.11 -5.01
N VAL A 124 -14.74 -1.33 -4.54
CA VAL A 124 -14.98 -1.51 -3.11
C VAL A 124 -14.61 -2.94 -2.73
N ALA A 125 -13.61 -3.09 -1.86
CA ALA A 125 -13.22 -4.38 -1.30
C ALA A 125 -12.55 -4.19 0.06
N ARG A 126 -12.80 -5.12 0.98
CA ARG A 126 -12.17 -5.19 2.28
C ARG A 126 -10.90 -6.01 2.20
N ASN A 127 -9.89 -5.59 2.93
CA ASN A 127 -8.57 -6.25 2.91
C ASN A 127 -8.64 -7.72 3.36
N GLU A 128 -9.47 -8.04 4.35
CA GLU A 128 -9.64 -9.39 4.89
C GLU A 128 -10.52 -10.32 4.03
N GLN A 129 -11.09 -9.80 2.95
CA GLN A 129 -11.91 -10.53 1.99
C GLN A 129 -11.59 -10.06 0.57
N LEU A 130 -10.34 -9.70 0.36
CA LEU A 130 -9.87 -9.00 -0.84
C LEU A 130 -10.22 -9.73 -2.14
N MET A 131 -9.93 -11.01 -2.20
CA MET A 131 -10.20 -11.81 -3.41
C MET A 131 -11.70 -11.91 -3.70
N ARG A 132 -12.52 -12.17 -2.68
CA ARG A 132 -13.97 -12.31 -2.83
C ARG A 132 -14.63 -11.01 -3.26
N ASP A 133 -14.33 -9.92 -2.56
CA ASP A 133 -14.95 -8.63 -2.78
C ASP A 133 -14.49 -8.03 -4.14
N LEU A 134 -13.23 -8.24 -4.52
CA LEU A 134 -12.73 -7.86 -5.84
C LEU A 134 -13.42 -8.66 -6.95
N ALA A 135 -13.53 -9.98 -6.81
CA ALA A 135 -14.23 -10.83 -7.78
C ALA A 135 -15.69 -10.43 -7.96
N ALA A 136 -16.38 -10.05 -6.89
CA ALA A 136 -17.75 -9.53 -6.95
C ALA A 136 -17.86 -8.21 -7.75
N SER A 137 -16.81 -7.39 -7.75
CA SER A 137 -16.79 -6.08 -8.42
C SER A 137 -16.33 -6.13 -9.87
N VAL A 138 -15.30 -6.94 -10.20
CA VAL A 138 -14.70 -6.97 -11.56
C VAL A 138 -15.02 -8.27 -12.31
N GLY A 139 -15.63 -9.24 -11.66
CA GLY A 139 -15.88 -10.58 -12.19
C GLY A 139 -14.76 -11.58 -11.84
N GLU A 140 -15.15 -12.86 -11.73
CA GLU A 140 -14.24 -13.95 -11.34
C GLU A 140 -13.07 -14.14 -12.31
N ALA A 141 -13.27 -13.85 -13.59
CA ALA A 141 -12.21 -13.97 -14.59
C ALA A 141 -11.04 -13.00 -14.35
N GLU A 142 -11.35 -11.80 -13.87
CA GLU A 142 -10.38 -10.75 -13.61
C GLU A 142 -9.66 -10.93 -12.26
N ALA A 143 -10.37 -11.42 -11.24
CA ALA A 143 -9.86 -11.64 -9.89
C ALA A 143 -9.59 -13.13 -9.59
N ARG A 144 -9.32 -13.94 -10.61
CA ARG A 144 -8.98 -15.35 -10.42
C ARG A 144 -7.61 -15.54 -9.76
N PRO A 145 -7.33 -16.70 -9.15
CA PRO A 145 -5.99 -17.00 -8.66
C PRO A 145 -4.92 -16.81 -9.73
N GLY A 146 -3.83 -16.14 -9.37
CA GLY A 146 -2.72 -15.89 -10.29
C GLY A 146 -2.94 -14.74 -11.27
N SER A 147 -3.90 -13.83 -11.01
CA SER A 147 -4.23 -12.73 -11.92
C SER A 147 -3.25 -11.56 -11.90
N PHE A 148 -2.49 -11.36 -10.81
CA PHE A 148 -1.68 -10.17 -10.64
C PHE A 148 -0.18 -10.49 -10.59
N ASP A 149 0.62 -9.60 -11.19
CA ASP A 149 2.08 -9.71 -11.17
C ASP A 149 2.66 -8.90 -10.00
N LEU A 150 2.03 -7.78 -9.64
CA LEU A 150 2.44 -6.91 -8.53
C LEU A 150 1.23 -6.48 -7.71
N ILE A 151 1.29 -6.75 -6.41
CA ILE A 151 0.31 -6.25 -5.44
C ILE A 151 1.04 -5.32 -4.47
N VAL A 152 0.46 -4.15 -4.19
CA VAL A 152 1.02 -3.18 -3.24
C VAL A 152 0.01 -2.84 -2.16
N GLY A 153 0.51 -2.58 -0.94
CA GLY A 153 -0.28 -2.06 0.16
C GLY A 153 0.50 -0.98 0.90
N VAL A 154 -0.05 0.23 0.95
CA VAL A 154 0.64 1.39 1.55
C VAL A 154 -0.19 1.99 2.66
N ASN A 155 0.35 1.99 3.88
CA ASN A 155 -0.32 2.47 5.10
C ASN A 155 -1.66 1.77 5.41
N THR A 156 -1.83 0.53 5.00
CA THR A 156 -3.08 -0.22 5.12
C THR A 156 -2.94 -1.53 5.92
N SER A 157 -1.79 -2.19 5.85
CA SER A 157 -1.56 -3.50 6.47
C SER A 157 -1.70 -3.46 8.00
N ARG A 158 -1.34 -2.36 8.67
CA ARG A 158 -1.51 -2.19 10.11
C ARG A 158 -2.95 -2.35 10.60
N TYR A 159 -3.94 -2.06 9.75
CA TYR A 159 -5.35 -2.22 10.11
C TYR A 159 -5.75 -3.69 10.16
N CYS A 160 -5.22 -4.52 9.24
CA CYS A 160 -5.41 -5.97 9.31
C CYS A 160 -4.87 -6.53 10.62
N HIS A 161 -3.65 -6.14 11.03
CA HIS A 161 -3.06 -6.54 12.31
C HIS A 161 -3.86 -6.07 13.53
N ARG A 162 -4.45 -4.87 13.43
CA ARG A 162 -5.30 -4.39 14.53
C ARG A 162 -6.53 -5.25 14.76
N PHE A 163 -7.10 -5.77 13.70
CA PHE A 163 -8.34 -6.56 13.76
C PHE A 163 -8.09 -8.07 13.77
N GLY A 164 -6.82 -8.52 13.70
CA GLY A 164 -6.43 -9.92 13.76
C GLY A 164 -6.79 -10.71 12.49
N ASN A 165 -6.90 -10.04 11.35
CA ASN A 165 -7.21 -10.64 10.05
C ASN A 165 -6.07 -10.47 9.02
N GLU A 166 -4.84 -10.22 9.50
CA GLU A 166 -3.66 -10.05 8.68
C GLU A 166 -3.28 -11.31 7.89
N LEU A 167 -3.56 -12.49 8.46
CA LEU A 167 -3.31 -13.76 7.76
C LEU A 167 -4.29 -13.98 6.62
N ASP A 168 -5.57 -13.68 6.81
CA ASP A 168 -6.59 -13.78 5.75
C ASP A 168 -6.24 -12.89 4.57
N CYS A 169 -5.85 -11.64 4.85
CA CYS A 169 -5.36 -10.70 3.86
C CYS A 169 -4.14 -11.23 3.10
N ALA A 170 -3.13 -11.76 3.82
CA ALA A 170 -1.92 -12.31 3.21
C ALA A 170 -2.23 -13.56 2.34
N GLN A 171 -3.16 -14.40 2.75
CA GLN A 171 -3.60 -15.57 1.97
C GLN A 171 -4.34 -15.16 0.69
N ASP A 172 -5.20 -14.16 0.75
CA ASP A 172 -5.89 -13.65 -0.44
C ASP A 172 -4.88 -13.02 -1.42
N ILE A 173 -3.91 -12.24 -0.93
CA ILE A 173 -2.81 -11.70 -1.73
C ILE A 173 -2.00 -12.85 -2.37
N TYR A 174 -1.71 -13.91 -1.61
CA TYR A 174 -0.99 -15.08 -2.14
C TYR A 174 -1.77 -15.77 -3.27
N ARG A 175 -3.07 -15.93 -3.11
CA ARG A 175 -3.93 -16.53 -4.15
C ARG A 175 -3.98 -15.67 -5.40
N LEU A 176 -4.16 -14.36 -5.25
CA LEU A 176 -4.27 -13.39 -6.35
C LEU A 176 -2.98 -13.24 -7.16
N LEU A 177 -1.81 -13.39 -6.54
CA LEU A 177 -0.53 -13.28 -7.24
C LEU A 177 -0.27 -14.46 -8.16
N SER A 178 0.27 -14.17 -9.35
CA SER A 178 0.85 -15.15 -10.27
C SER A 178 2.08 -15.84 -9.64
N PRO A 179 2.44 -17.07 -10.05
CA PRO A 179 3.73 -17.65 -9.68
C PRO A 179 4.88 -16.69 -10.05
N GLY A 180 5.79 -16.44 -9.11
CA GLY A 180 6.84 -15.43 -9.23
C GLY A 180 6.39 -13.97 -9.01
N GLY A 181 5.09 -13.71 -8.87
CA GLY A 181 4.55 -12.39 -8.58
C GLY A 181 4.95 -11.87 -7.20
N VAL A 182 4.96 -10.56 -7.03
CA VAL A 182 5.53 -9.88 -5.85
C VAL A 182 4.49 -9.03 -5.14
N CYS A 183 4.50 -9.07 -3.81
CA CYS A 183 3.79 -8.13 -2.94
C CYS A 183 4.77 -7.15 -2.30
N ILE A 184 4.40 -5.87 -2.24
CA ILE A 184 5.14 -4.81 -1.55
C ILE A 184 4.24 -4.21 -0.47
N ILE A 185 4.68 -4.30 0.78
CA ILE A 185 4.03 -3.65 1.92
C ILE A 185 4.92 -2.50 2.39
N ILE A 186 4.35 -1.30 2.43
CA ILE A 186 4.98 -0.11 3.00
C ILE A 186 4.03 0.43 4.07
N ASP A 187 4.47 0.42 5.33
CA ASP A 187 3.63 0.91 6.42
C ASP A 187 4.46 1.67 7.47
N MET A 188 3.81 2.13 8.51
CA MET A 188 4.44 2.87 9.59
C MET A 188 5.36 1.95 10.41
N ASN A 189 6.48 2.51 10.90
CA ASN A 189 7.39 1.78 11.78
C ASN A 189 7.13 2.16 13.25
N ASN A 190 6.82 1.19 14.08
CA ASN A 190 6.58 1.38 15.52
C ASN A 190 7.79 1.93 16.29
N ARG A 191 9.00 1.77 15.76
CA ARG A 191 10.25 2.26 16.40
C ARG A 191 10.57 3.72 16.03
N PHE A 192 9.80 4.31 15.10
CA PHE A 192 9.99 5.73 14.76
C PHE A 192 9.59 6.61 15.95
N PRO A 193 10.47 7.52 16.43
CA PRO A 193 10.24 8.23 17.70
C PRO A 193 8.93 9.01 17.77
N ALA A 194 8.49 9.61 16.66
CA ALA A 194 7.25 10.39 16.62
C ALA A 194 5.98 9.53 16.71
N PHE A 195 6.09 8.20 16.51
CA PHE A 195 4.94 7.28 16.58
C PHE A 195 4.82 6.57 17.92
N ARG A 196 5.80 6.71 18.82
CA ARG A 196 5.84 5.97 20.11
C ARG A 196 4.64 6.22 21.02
N SER A 197 4.10 7.43 21.04
CA SER A 197 2.93 7.76 21.83
C SER A 197 1.65 7.04 21.37
N ARG A 198 1.65 6.54 20.13
CA ARG A 198 0.52 5.85 19.50
C ARG A 198 0.61 4.33 19.61
N LEU A 199 1.71 3.78 20.14
CA LEU A 199 1.95 2.33 20.22
C LEU A 199 1.16 1.63 21.34
N ARG A 200 0.79 2.35 22.39
CA ARG A 200 0.17 1.79 23.59
C ARG A 200 -1.35 1.90 23.60
N GLY A 201 -1.95 2.43 22.56
CA GLY A 201 -3.38 2.75 22.48
C GLY A 201 -4.33 1.57 22.31
N LEU A 202 -3.93 0.34 22.67
CA LEU A 202 -4.90 -0.76 22.78
C LEU A 202 -5.93 -0.53 23.89
N GLU A 203 -5.59 0.31 24.87
CA GLU A 203 -6.47 0.71 25.97
C GLU A 203 -7.28 1.98 25.65
N ASP A 204 -6.82 2.78 24.69
CA ASP A 204 -7.48 3.97 24.23
C ASP A 204 -8.36 3.62 23.03
N ASN A 205 -9.64 3.99 23.06
CA ASN A 205 -10.64 3.69 22.04
C ASN A 205 -10.35 4.31 20.65
N SER A 206 -9.17 4.86 20.44
CA SER A 206 -8.76 5.42 19.16
C SER A 206 -8.27 4.31 18.20
N VAL A 207 -8.96 4.19 17.08
CA VAL A 207 -8.69 3.22 16.02
C VAL A 207 -7.31 3.43 15.37
N GLU A 208 -6.73 4.63 15.50
CA GLU A 208 -5.53 5.06 14.78
C GLU A 208 -4.20 4.43 15.25
N CYS A 209 -4.17 3.60 16.29
CA CYS A 209 -2.95 3.56 17.10
C CYS A 209 -2.17 2.26 17.14
N TYR A 210 -2.58 1.19 16.45
CA TYR A 210 -1.74 0.00 16.39
C TYR A 210 -0.75 0.08 15.22
N ILE A 211 0.54 0.08 15.55
CA ILE A 211 1.61 0.04 14.56
C ILE A 211 2.46 -1.20 14.83
N PRO A 212 2.38 -2.23 13.98
CA PRO A 212 3.17 -3.45 14.09
C PRO A 212 4.68 -3.20 14.00
N THR A 213 5.45 -4.13 14.51
CA THR A 213 6.89 -4.23 14.24
C THR A 213 7.11 -4.70 12.80
N LEU A 214 8.33 -4.53 12.29
CA LEU A 214 8.70 -5.05 10.97
C LEU A 214 8.50 -6.56 10.86
N GLU A 215 8.81 -7.29 11.92
CA GLU A 215 8.63 -8.74 12.00
C GLU A 215 7.15 -9.15 11.98
N GLU A 216 6.30 -8.43 12.71
CA GLU A 216 4.85 -8.65 12.68
C GLU A 216 4.28 -8.40 11.28
N TYR A 217 4.71 -7.36 10.55
CA TYR A 217 4.30 -7.16 9.17
C TYR A 217 4.70 -8.30 8.23
N ALA A 218 5.87 -8.93 8.44
CA ALA A 218 6.35 -10.01 7.59
C ALA A 218 5.74 -11.37 7.94
N SER A 219 5.36 -11.59 9.20
CA SER A 219 4.90 -12.88 9.73
C SER A 219 3.73 -13.49 8.94
N PRO A 220 2.62 -12.78 8.65
CA PRO A 220 1.49 -13.37 7.92
C PRO A 220 1.87 -13.78 6.49
N PHE A 221 2.78 -13.08 5.83
CA PHE A 221 3.28 -13.46 4.52
C PHE A 221 4.13 -14.73 4.57
N LYS A 222 5.01 -14.87 5.59
CA LYS A 222 5.77 -16.11 5.82
C LYS A 222 4.83 -17.29 6.04
N THR A 223 3.81 -17.09 6.87
CA THR A 223 2.80 -18.12 7.19
C THR A 223 1.96 -18.50 5.96
N ALA A 224 1.64 -17.54 5.07
CA ALA A 224 0.93 -17.79 3.83
C ALA A 224 1.79 -18.48 2.74
N GLY A 225 3.09 -18.70 2.97
CA GLY A 225 3.98 -19.40 2.06
C GLY A 225 4.79 -18.53 1.11
N PHE A 226 4.89 -17.23 1.38
CA PHE A 226 5.75 -16.33 0.59
C PHE A 226 7.23 -16.52 0.93
N GLU A 227 8.07 -16.33 -0.08
CA GLU A 227 9.50 -16.05 0.09
C GLU A 227 9.66 -14.55 0.41
N ILE A 228 10.28 -14.24 1.54
CA ILE A 228 10.56 -12.85 1.90
C ILE A 228 11.87 -12.42 1.25
N LEU A 229 11.77 -11.53 0.27
CA LEU A 229 12.92 -10.99 -0.46
C LEU A 229 13.60 -9.86 0.30
N LYS A 230 12.81 -9.08 1.08
CA LYS A 230 13.34 -7.95 1.82
C LYS A 230 12.48 -7.60 3.02
N GLU A 231 13.15 -7.32 4.14
CA GLU A 231 12.60 -6.71 5.34
C GLU A 231 13.52 -5.56 5.76
N GLU A 232 13.02 -4.32 5.76
CA GLU A 232 13.84 -3.19 6.18
C GLU A 232 13.00 -2.01 6.68
N ASN A 233 13.61 -1.15 7.49
CA ASN A 233 13.07 0.17 7.76
C ASN A 233 13.77 1.21 6.88
N PHE A 234 13.01 2.18 6.37
CA PHE A 234 13.50 3.19 5.44
C PHE A 234 12.72 4.49 5.55
N CYS A 235 13.13 5.49 4.80
CA CYS A 235 12.51 6.81 4.71
C CYS A 235 12.65 7.65 6.00
N TRP A 236 13.25 8.81 5.84
CA TRP A 236 13.43 9.80 6.91
C TRP A 236 12.64 11.08 6.65
N ILE A 237 11.89 11.14 5.57
CA ILE A 237 11.18 12.33 5.11
C ILE A 237 9.75 12.31 5.68
N PRO A 238 9.41 13.20 6.63
CA PRO A 238 8.03 13.32 7.14
C PRO A 238 7.07 13.74 6.03
N HIS A 239 5.80 13.33 6.14
CA HIS A 239 4.77 13.69 5.19
C HIS A 239 4.59 15.21 5.04
N SER A 240 4.76 15.94 6.15
CA SER A 240 4.68 17.41 6.21
C SER A 240 5.98 18.12 5.84
N ALA A 241 7.03 17.41 5.37
CA ALA A 241 8.33 18.01 5.09
C ALA A 241 8.24 18.98 3.91
N GLY A 242 8.60 20.24 4.15
CA GLY A 242 8.87 21.20 3.09
C GLY A 242 10.17 20.89 2.34
N HIS A 243 10.50 21.70 1.33
CA HIS A 243 11.66 21.46 0.47
C HIS A 243 12.99 21.41 1.23
N ALA A 244 13.24 22.39 2.09
CA ALA A 244 14.49 22.45 2.89
C ALA A 244 14.65 21.23 3.80
N LEU A 245 13.58 20.83 4.53
CA LEU A 245 13.62 19.64 5.39
C LEU A 245 13.84 18.36 4.59
N THR A 246 13.23 18.26 3.40
CA THR A 246 13.46 17.13 2.49
C THR A 246 14.92 17.00 2.09
N LEU A 247 15.58 18.13 1.74
CA LEU A 247 17.00 18.12 1.39
C LEU A 247 17.87 17.70 2.59
N CYS A 248 17.60 18.26 3.78
CA CYS A 248 18.29 17.87 5.01
C CYS A 248 18.13 16.36 5.29
N CYS A 249 16.91 15.84 5.21
CA CYS A 249 16.64 14.41 5.41
C CYS A 249 17.40 13.55 4.40
N ARG A 250 17.43 13.94 3.12
CA ARG A 250 18.17 13.22 2.08
C ARG A 250 19.67 13.23 2.31
N PHE A 251 20.23 14.37 2.70
CA PHE A 251 21.66 14.49 3.01
C PHE A 251 22.05 13.63 4.21
N LEU A 252 21.24 13.60 5.26
CA LEU A 252 21.50 12.83 6.47
C LEU A 252 21.13 11.35 6.36
N ALA A 253 20.28 10.97 5.40
CA ALA A 253 19.78 9.61 5.26
C ALA A 253 20.88 8.51 5.20
N PRO A 254 22.01 8.68 4.50
CA PRO A 254 23.07 7.67 4.50
C PRO A 254 23.64 7.42 5.91
N ILE A 255 23.91 8.48 6.67
CA ILE A 255 24.42 8.40 8.04
C ILE A 255 23.37 7.76 8.97
N LEU A 256 22.13 8.22 8.89
CA LEU A 256 21.02 7.69 9.68
C LEU A 256 20.74 6.21 9.37
N ASN A 257 20.85 5.81 8.11
CA ASN A 257 20.70 4.42 7.70
C ASN A 257 21.81 3.53 8.25
N LEU A 258 23.03 4.04 8.35
CA LEU A 258 24.15 3.31 8.94
C LEU A 258 24.00 3.18 10.46
N ALA A 259 23.66 4.28 11.15
CA ALA A 259 23.67 4.35 12.60
C ALA A 259 22.37 3.82 13.24
N VAL A 260 21.21 4.16 12.67
CA VAL A 260 19.91 3.96 13.35
C VAL A 260 18.77 3.55 12.40
N ARG A 261 19.06 2.82 11.34
CA ARG A 261 18.08 2.41 10.30
C ARG A 261 16.78 1.84 10.88
N ARG A 262 16.88 1.05 11.97
CA ARG A 262 15.72 0.48 12.66
C ARG A 262 14.72 1.51 13.18
N ARG A 263 15.08 2.78 13.24
CA ARG A 263 14.25 3.92 13.65
C ARG A 263 13.74 4.75 12.47
N ALA A 264 13.97 4.35 11.23
CA ALA A 264 13.40 5.03 10.06
C ALA A 264 11.87 5.00 10.11
N MET A 265 11.23 5.91 9.41
CA MET A 265 9.79 6.16 9.56
C MET A 265 8.90 5.04 9.03
N ARG A 266 9.38 4.29 8.02
CA ARG A 266 8.60 3.27 7.31
C ARG A 266 9.19 1.88 7.49
N SER A 267 8.31 0.89 7.57
CA SER A 267 8.61 -0.53 7.40
C SER A 267 8.33 -0.95 5.97
N LEU A 268 9.21 -1.75 5.40
CA LEU A 268 9.10 -2.33 4.07
C LEU A 268 9.20 -3.85 4.16
N VAL A 269 8.22 -4.54 3.61
CA VAL A 269 8.27 -5.98 3.34
C VAL A 269 8.08 -6.18 1.85
N ILE A 270 9.00 -6.92 1.22
CA ILE A 270 8.86 -7.40 -0.15
C ILE A 270 8.78 -8.91 -0.10
N ALA A 271 7.66 -9.45 -0.55
CA ALA A 271 7.33 -10.88 -0.48
C ALA A 271 7.02 -11.40 -1.88
N ARG A 272 7.59 -12.54 -2.27
CA ARG A 272 7.39 -13.17 -3.57
C ARG A 272 6.62 -14.47 -3.42
N LYS A 273 5.63 -14.70 -4.26
CA LYS A 273 5.04 -16.04 -4.42
C LYS A 273 6.03 -16.93 -5.15
N PRO A 274 6.41 -18.09 -4.62
CA PRO A 274 7.27 -19.04 -5.34
C PRO A 274 6.73 -19.38 -6.74
N ALA A 275 7.63 -19.68 -7.68
CA ALA A 275 7.30 -20.01 -9.07
C ALA A 275 6.66 -21.40 -9.19
#